data_a1af2d0c4b2dcc498e16656d47440b9f
#
_entry.id   a1af2d0c4b2dcc498e16656d47440b9f
#
_cell.length_a   1.000
_cell.length_b   1.000
_cell.length_c   1.000
_cell.angle_alpha   90.00
_cell.angle_beta   90.00
_cell.angle_gamma   90.00
#
_symmetry.space_group_name_H-M   'P 1'
#
loop_
_entity.id
_entity.type
_entity.pdbx_description
1 polymer ?
#
loop_
_entity_poly.entity_id
_entity_poly.type
_entity_poly.pdbx_seq_one_letter_code
_entity_poly.pdbx_strand_id
1 'polypeptide(L)'
;SEMCIRDSIYFKPLAESLDESFNVVIVEPFGYGLSDGALTDRTVDNINSEVNVALDTMGIEQCVLLVHSISGVYGLNFVQNYPEKVKGFIAVDNTVYDEELAEAMEMEKKYMLQGIDEFQKIKNSFSSLEEFQTALKTDPDKYGAALPQVSGYTYTESDREEYIQAYSLSNNDTIRSEVNGMDQSLLSIKNKKFPSALPVLTMISSENVQNVPAWETAHRNQLDLESGNHQLYIVNGGHYIWYTNLTQVVQLINEWRMENHF
;
A
#
# COMPACT_ATOMS: atom_id res chain seq x y z
N SER A 1 3.58 15.15 -8.22
CA SER A 1 4.18 14.19 -7.29
C SER A 1 3.17 13.10 -6.93
N GLU A 2 3.60 11.88 -6.91
CA GLU A 2 2.81 10.71 -6.50
C GLU A 2 3.32 10.23 -5.15
N MET A 3 2.42 9.69 -4.34
CA MET A 3 2.74 9.23 -3.01
C MET A 3 2.24 7.80 -2.83
N CYS A 4 3.15 6.88 -2.49
CA CYS A 4 2.84 5.51 -2.11
C CYS A 4 2.94 5.38 -0.59
N ILE A 5 1.97 4.74 0.04
CA ILE A 5 1.96 4.49 1.48
C ILE A 5 2.27 3.02 1.72
N ARG A 6 3.48 2.68 2.08
CA ARG A 6 4.00 1.42 2.65
C ARG A 6 5.53 1.33 2.52
N ASP A 7 6.09 0.16 2.88
CA ASP A 7 7.52 -0.15 2.77
C ASP A 7 8.06 0.22 1.37
N SER A 8 8.99 1.16 1.31
CA SER A 8 9.50 1.79 0.09
C SER A 8 10.08 0.79 -0.91
N ILE A 9 10.73 -0.25 -0.40
CA ILE A 9 11.42 -1.24 -1.24
C ILE A 9 10.45 -2.04 -2.13
N TYR A 10 9.23 -2.30 -1.67
CA TYR A 10 8.23 -3.02 -2.47
C TYR A 10 7.71 -2.18 -3.65
N PHE A 11 7.66 -0.87 -3.49
CA PHE A 11 7.22 0.07 -4.52
C PHE A 11 8.35 0.58 -5.41
N LYS A 12 9.60 0.38 -5.03
CA LYS A 12 10.76 0.87 -5.77
C LYS A 12 10.74 0.49 -7.26
N PRO A 13 10.42 -0.76 -7.66
CA PRO A 13 10.32 -1.12 -9.07
C PRO A 13 9.30 -0.28 -9.84
N LEU A 14 8.14 -0.02 -9.24
CA LEU A 14 7.09 0.81 -9.83
C LEU A 14 7.53 2.28 -9.89
N ALA A 15 8.07 2.82 -8.80
CA ALA A 15 8.50 4.20 -8.71
C ALA A 15 9.61 4.55 -9.71
N GLU A 16 10.63 3.69 -9.84
CA GLU A 16 11.74 3.88 -10.77
C GLU A 16 11.34 3.66 -12.24
N SER A 17 10.25 2.93 -12.49
CA SER A 17 9.75 2.67 -13.85
C SER A 17 8.74 3.71 -14.32
N LEU A 18 8.31 4.64 -13.48
CA LEU A 18 7.44 5.73 -13.89
C LEU A 18 8.24 6.77 -14.69
N ASP A 19 7.54 7.45 -15.58
CA ASP A 19 8.13 8.50 -16.43
C ASP A 19 8.84 9.57 -15.58
N GLU A 20 9.97 10.09 -16.08
CA GLU A 20 10.76 11.16 -15.43
C GLU A 20 9.96 12.44 -15.16
N SER A 21 8.78 12.61 -15.77
CA SER A 21 7.87 13.73 -15.50
C SER A 21 7.15 13.62 -14.14
N PHE A 22 7.22 12.47 -13.47
CA PHE A 22 6.74 12.31 -12.11
C PHE A 22 7.86 12.58 -11.10
N ASN A 23 7.52 13.34 -10.04
CA ASN A 23 8.32 13.38 -8.82
C ASN A 23 7.67 12.42 -7.83
N VAL A 24 8.17 11.20 -7.76
CA VAL A 24 7.62 10.17 -6.88
C VAL A 24 8.15 10.35 -5.46
N VAL A 25 7.24 10.38 -4.50
CA VAL A 25 7.54 10.38 -3.06
C VAL A 25 6.87 9.17 -2.44
N ILE A 26 7.65 8.30 -1.79
CA ILE A 26 7.13 7.17 -1.03
C ILE A 26 7.10 7.57 0.45
N VAL A 27 5.92 7.52 1.06
CA VAL A 27 5.75 7.77 2.49
C VAL A 27 5.68 6.42 3.21
N GLU A 28 6.59 6.22 4.13
CA GLU A 28 6.58 5.11 5.08
C GLU A 28 5.90 5.60 6.38
N PRO A 29 4.65 5.19 6.65
CA PRO A 29 4.00 5.54 7.91
C PRO A 29 4.79 5.01 9.11
N PHE A 30 4.54 5.57 10.29
CA PHE A 30 5.14 5.05 11.50
C PHE A 30 4.96 3.54 11.64
N GLY A 31 6.04 2.85 11.98
CA GLY A 31 6.12 1.39 12.13
C GLY A 31 6.48 0.64 10.84
N TYR A 32 6.50 1.29 9.68
CA TYR A 32 6.88 0.69 8.40
C TYR A 32 8.27 1.13 7.95
N GLY A 33 8.91 0.27 7.16
CA GLY A 33 10.23 0.55 6.63
C GLY A 33 11.26 0.89 7.70
N LEU A 34 11.88 2.06 7.58
CA LEU A 34 12.82 2.61 8.54
C LEU A 34 12.21 3.68 9.44
N SER A 35 10.88 3.91 9.35
CA SER A 35 10.20 4.88 10.21
C SER A 35 10.11 4.40 11.65
N ASP A 36 10.14 5.36 12.58
CA ASP A 36 9.98 5.12 14.01
C ASP A 36 8.61 4.50 14.34
N GLY A 37 8.48 3.97 15.55
CA GLY A 37 7.19 3.53 16.08
C GLY A 37 6.25 4.71 16.37
N ALA A 38 4.93 4.51 16.18
CA ALA A 38 3.94 5.52 16.51
C ALA A 38 3.78 5.67 18.02
N LEU A 39 3.52 6.92 18.45
CA LEU A 39 3.19 7.24 19.85
C LEU A 39 1.68 7.24 20.10
N THR A 40 0.87 7.09 19.05
CA THR A 40 -0.60 7.11 19.07
C THR A 40 -1.17 5.83 18.49
N ASP A 41 -2.42 5.52 18.79
CA ASP A 41 -3.13 4.41 18.19
C ASP A 41 -3.20 4.56 16.66
N ARG A 42 -3.11 3.45 15.95
CA ARG A 42 -3.12 3.42 14.48
C ARG A 42 -4.54 3.47 13.93
N THR A 43 -5.24 4.57 14.23
CA THR A 43 -6.54 4.87 13.62
C THR A 43 -6.35 5.50 12.23
N VAL A 44 -7.37 5.40 11.37
CA VAL A 44 -7.39 6.06 10.04
C VAL A 44 -7.10 7.55 10.17
N ASP A 45 -7.70 8.23 11.15
CA ASP A 45 -7.53 9.66 11.34
C ASP A 45 -6.10 10.03 11.74
N ASN A 46 -5.47 9.25 12.64
CA ASN A 46 -4.09 9.48 13.04
C ASN A 46 -3.13 9.25 11.85
N ILE A 47 -3.29 8.14 11.11
CA ILE A 47 -2.48 7.84 9.93
C ILE A 47 -2.63 8.96 8.88
N ASN A 48 -3.84 9.39 8.57
CA ASN A 48 -4.09 10.44 7.60
C ASN A 48 -3.57 11.81 8.06
N SER A 49 -3.65 12.12 9.35
CA SER A 49 -3.04 13.34 9.91
C SER A 49 -1.52 13.33 9.75
N GLU A 50 -0.87 12.20 9.99
CA GLU A 50 0.59 12.03 9.81
C GLU A 50 0.98 12.22 8.34
N VAL A 51 0.23 11.63 7.41
CA VAL A 51 0.45 11.80 5.98
C VAL A 51 0.28 13.27 5.57
N ASN A 52 -0.77 13.95 6.08
CA ASN A 52 -0.98 15.37 5.79
C ASN A 52 0.18 16.24 6.32
N VAL A 53 0.65 15.98 7.54
CA VAL A 53 1.80 16.68 8.13
C VAL A 53 3.08 16.43 7.31
N ALA A 54 3.30 15.21 6.83
CA ALA A 54 4.43 14.90 5.96
C ALA A 54 4.37 15.71 4.64
N LEU A 55 3.21 15.77 3.98
CA LEU A 55 3.01 16.58 2.77
C LEU A 55 3.29 18.06 3.03
N ASP A 56 2.73 18.63 4.10
CA ASP A 56 2.93 20.02 4.48
C ASP A 56 4.40 20.33 4.74
N THR A 57 5.09 19.43 5.45
CA THR A 57 6.52 19.56 5.76
C THR A 57 7.39 19.55 4.51
N MET A 58 7.02 18.75 3.51
CA MET A 58 7.70 18.71 2.21
C MET A 58 7.28 19.83 1.25
N GLY A 59 6.34 20.70 1.65
CA GLY A 59 5.81 21.77 0.80
C GLY A 59 4.97 21.25 -0.38
N ILE A 60 4.39 20.04 -0.25
CA ILE A 60 3.52 19.46 -1.28
C ILE A 60 2.10 19.95 -1.04
N GLU A 61 1.66 20.91 -1.86
CA GLU A 61 0.31 21.47 -1.78
C GLU A 61 -0.74 20.50 -2.32
N GLN A 62 -0.44 19.84 -3.44
CA GLN A 62 -1.32 18.85 -4.08
C GLN A 62 -0.51 17.69 -4.67
N CYS A 63 -1.08 16.49 -4.61
CA CYS A 63 -0.48 15.29 -5.20
C CYS A 63 -1.51 14.42 -5.92
N VAL A 64 -1.01 13.53 -6.77
CA VAL A 64 -1.71 12.30 -7.14
C VAL A 64 -1.38 11.27 -6.07
N LEU A 65 -2.39 10.73 -5.41
CA LEU A 65 -2.21 9.73 -4.36
C LEU A 65 -2.26 8.33 -4.97
N LEU A 66 -1.18 7.56 -4.84
CA LEU A 66 -1.14 6.15 -5.22
C LEU A 66 -1.21 5.27 -3.97
N VAL A 67 -2.11 4.30 -3.98
CA VAL A 67 -2.35 3.38 -2.85
C VAL A 67 -2.38 1.93 -3.29
N HIS A 68 -2.03 1.04 -2.36
CA HIS A 68 -2.12 -0.41 -2.56
C HIS A 68 -2.70 -1.06 -1.30
N SER A 69 -3.49 -2.14 -1.47
CA SER A 69 -3.98 -2.94 -0.34
C SER A 69 -4.71 -2.09 0.70
N ILE A 70 -4.45 -2.27 1.99
CA ILE A 70 -5.08 -1.53 3.11
C ILE A 70 -4.94 -0.01 3.00
N SER A 71 -3.90 0.49 2.31
CA SER A 71 -3.74 1.93 2.07
C SER A 71 -4.89 2.53 1.26
N GLY A 72 -5.68 1.72 0.54
CA GLY A 72 -6.93 2.16 -0.11
C GLY A 72 -7.95 2.68 0.88
N VAL A 73 -8.03 2.08 2.08
CA VAL A 73 -8.91 2.54 3.16
C VAL A 73 -8.47 3.92 3.65
N TYR A 74 -7.17 4.09 3.89
CA TYR A 74 -6.60 5.38 4.33
C TYR A 74 -6.73 6.43 3.24
N GLY A 75 -6.41 6.07 1.99
CA GLY A 75 -6.48 6.97 0.85
C GLY A 75 -7.88 7.49 0.54
N LEU A 76 -8.91 6.63 0.57
CA LEU A 76 -10.29 7.09 0.38
C LEU A 76 -10.74 8.04 1.51
N ASN A 77 -10.37 7.75 2.75
CA ASN A 77 -10.62 8.67 3.86
C ASN A 77 -9.82 9.98 3.71
N PHE A 78 -8.57 9.90 3.21
CA PHE A 78 -7.75 11.07 2.96
C PHE A 78 -8.39 12.00 1.91
N VAL A 79 -8.87 11.44 0.80
CA VAL A 79 -9.63 12.19 -0.23
C VAL A 79 -10.84 12.90 0.35
N GLN A 80 -11.54 12.27 1.30
CA GLN A 80 -12.72 12.88 1.94
C GLN A 80 -12.37 13.99 2.93
N ASN A 81 -11.27 13.83 3.66
CA ASN A 81 -10.88 14.74 4.75
C ASN A 81 -9.98 15.91 4.26
N TYR A 82 -9.22 15.69 3.18
CA TYR A 82 -8.25 16.64 2.61
C TYR A 82 -8.41 16.75 1.08
N PRO A 83 -9.63 17.05 0.58
CA PRO A 83 -9.91 17.06 -0.87
C PRO A 83 -9.05 18.04 -1.64
N GLU A 84 -8.61 19.13 -1.01
CA GLU A 84 -7.74 20.15 -1.61
C GLU A 84 -6.31 19.63 -1.86
N LYS A 85 -5.89 18.57 -1.17
CA LYS A 85 -4.55 17.96 -1.31
C LYS A 85 -4.47 16.96 -2.46
N VAL A 86 -5.61 16.41 -2.91
CA VAL A 86 -5.62 15.30 -3.86
C VAL A 86 -6.19 15.75 -5.20
N LYS A 87 -5.34 15.82 -6.21
CA LYS A 87 -5.74 16.17 -7.59
C LYS A 87 -6.05 14.96 -8.47
N GLY A 88 -5.68 13.75 -8.03
CA GLY A 88 -5.96 12.48 -8.70
C GLY A 88 -5.66 11.31 -7.79
N PHE A 89 -6.21 10.15 -8.10
CA PHE A 89 -6.08 8.95 -7.25
C PHE A 89 -5.79 7.71 -8.10
N ILE A 90 -4.78 6.94 -7.70
CA ILE A 90 -4.41 5.67 -8.32
C ILE A 90 -4.52 4.57 -7.27
N ALA A 91 -5.38 3.61 -7.51
CA ALA A 91 -5.59 2.45 -6.65
C ALA A 91 -5.01 1.19 -7.33
N VAL A 92 -4.14 0.48 -6.63
CA VAL A 92 -3.53 -0.77 -7.11
C VAL A 92 -3.95 -1.89 -6.18
N ASP A 93 -4.89 -2.70 -6.60
CA ASP A 93 -5.49 -3.84 -5.88
C ASP A 93 -5.76 -3.51 -4.38
N ASN A 94 -6.38 -2.36 -4.19
CA ASN A 94 -6.63 -1.77 -2.88
C ASN A 94 -7.78 -2.45 -2.13
N THR A 95 -7.75 -2.38 -0.80
CA THR A 95 -8.85 -2.85 0.04
C THR A 95 -10.07 -1.94 -0.13
N VAL A 96 -11.24 -2.55 -0.31
CA VAL A 96 -12.56 -1.92 -0.41
C VAL A 96 -13.51 -2.53 0.62
N TYR A 97 -14.58 -1.82 0.96
CA TYR A 97 -15.61 -2.36 1.86
C TYR A 97 -16.68 -3.12 1.08
N ASP A 98 -16.93 -4.33 1.51
CA ASP A 98 -18.10 -5.13 1.22
C ASP A 98 -18.40 -6.01 2.44
N GLU A 99 -19.64 -6.45 2.65
CA GLU A 99 -20.01 -7.22 3.86
C GLU A 99 -19.33 -8.61 3.87
N GLU A 100 -19.24 -9.28 2.71
CA GLU A 100 -18.56 -10.57 2.59
C GLU A 100 -17.03 -10.40 2.77
N LEU A 101 -16.45 -9.33 2.26
CA LEU A 101 -15.03 -9.00 2.45
C LEU A 101 -14.72 -8.67 3.91
N ALA A 102 -15.62 -8.01 4.62
CA ALA A 102 -15.44 -7.69 6.03
C ALA A 102 -15.36 -8.95 6.90
N GLU A 103 -16.15 -9.98 6.61
CA GLU A 103 -16.06 -11.28 7.30
C GLU A 103 -14.72 -11.99 7.02
N ALA A 104 -14.23 -11.95 5.78
CA ALA A 104 -12.93 -12.52 5.44
C ALA A 104 -11.76 -11.78 6.13
N MET A 105 -11.85 -10.47 6.28
CA MET A 105 -10.86 -9.62 6.96
C MET A 105 -10.70 -9.96 8.45
N GLU A 106 -11.74 -10.40 9.13
CA GLU A 106 -11.66 -10.87 10.53
C GLU A 106 -10.68 -12.08 10.65
N MET A 107 -10.76 -12.99 9.69
CA MET A 107 -9.86 -14.16 9.66
C MET A 107 -8.43 -13.74 9.30
N GLU A 108 -8.28 -12.87 8.32
CA GLU A 108 -6.99 -12.32 7.92
C GLU A 108 -6.30 -11.59 9.08
N LYS A 109 -7.02 -10.73 9.80
CA LYS A 109 -6.56 -10.06 11.02
C LYS A 109 -5.95 -11.06 12.02
N LYS A 110 -6.63 -12.17 12.25
CA LYS A 110 -6.13 -13.21 13.16
C LYS A 110 -4.82 -13.82 12.68
N TYR A 111 -4.71 -14.12 11.38
CA TYR A 111 -3.47 -14.64 10.80
C TYR A 111 -2.33 -13.63 10.85
N MET A 112 -2.62 -12.36 10.57
CA MET A 112 -1.62 -11.30 10.68
C MET A 112 -1.09 -11.16 12.11
N LEU A 113 -1.96 -11.17 13.13
CA LEU A 113 -1.54 -11.12 14.54
C LEU A 113 -0.70 -12.32 14.94
N GLN A 114 -1.05 -13.53 14.49
CA GLN A 114 -0.24 -14.73 14.69
C GLN A 114 1.13 -14.59 14.01
N GLY A 115 1.17 -14.08 12.78
CA GLY A 115 2.42 -13.84 12.05
C GLY A 115 3.33 -12.84 12.79
N ILE A 116 2.75 -11.78 13.35
CA ILE A 116 3.49 -10.83 14.20
C ILE A 116 4.09 -11.54 15.42
N ASP A 117 3.30 -12.36 16.10
CA ASP A 117 3.79 -13.11 17.29
C ASP A 117 4.93 -14.08 16.94
N GLU A 118 4.79 -14.80 15.83
CA GLU A 118 5.82 -15.73 15.35
C GLU A 118 7.11 -15.00 14.95
N PHE A 119 6.97 -13.89 14.23
CA PHE A 119 8.11 -13.05 13.85
C PHE A 119 8.85 -12.53 15.10
N GLN A 120 8.13 -11.96 16.06
CA GLN A 120 8.72 -11.45 17.29
C GLN A 120 9.40 -12.57 18.11
N LYS A 121 8.81 -13.76 18.15
CA LYS A 121 9.42 -14.93 18.80
C LYS A 121 10.73 -15.33 18.13
N ILE A 122 10.77 -15.34 16.79
CA ILE A 122 11.99 -15.63 16.03
C ILE A 122 13.05 -14.55 16.32
N LYS A 123 12.68 -13.29 16.15
CA LYS A 123 13.58 -12.14 16.39
C LYS A 123 14.19 -12.18 17.79
N ASN A 124 13.36 -12.41 18.81
CA ASN A 124 13.78 -12.46 20.23
C ASN A 124 14.59 -13.71 20.59
N SER A 125 14.73 -14.69 19.68
CA SER A 125 15.61 -15.83 19.88
C SER A 125 17.09 -15.53 19.59
N PHE A 126 17.37 -14.36 18.98
CA PHE A 126 18.72 -13.88 18.72
C PHE A 126 19.19 -12.95 19.87
N SER A 127 20.49 -12.91 20.11
CA SER A 127 21.06 -12.12 21.20
C SER A 127 21.12 -10.61 20.89
N SER A 128 21.03 -10.23 19.62
CA SER A 128 21.03 -8.85 19.16
C SER A 128 20.29 -8.68 17.80
N LEU A 129 19.91 -7.44 17.50
CA LEU A 129 19.35 -7.09 16.20
C LEU A 129 20.36 -7.37 15.06
N GLU A 130 21.63 -7.12 15.28
CA GLU A 130 22.70 -7.37 14.30
C GLU A 130 22.84 -8.87 13.97
N GLU A 131 22.76 -9.71 15.00
CA GLU A 131 22.77 -11.17 14.79
C GLU A 131 21.54 -11.63 14.00
N PHE A 132 20.37 -11.08 14.28
CA PHE A 132 19.15 -11.37 13.52
C PHE A 132 19.29 -10.92 12.06
N GLN A 133 19.75 -9.69 11.81
CA GLN A 133 19.99 -9.18 10.45
C GLN A 133 21.01 -10.03 9.68
N THR A 134 22.04 -10.50 10.36
CA THR A 134 23.03 -11.43 9.76
C THR A 134 22.37 -12.74 9.35
N ALA A 135 21.49 -13.29 10.19
CA ALA A 135 20.74 -14.51 9.88
C ALA A 135 19.80 -14.29 8.68
N LEU A 136 19.09 -13.16 8.62
CA LEU A 136 18.24 -12.80 7.48
C LEU A 136 19.02 -12.68 6.16
N LYS A 137 20.23 -12.14 6.20
CA LYS A 137 21.13 -12.03 5.03
C LYS A 137 21.63 -13.41 4.58
N THR A 138 21.94 -14.29 5.54
CA THR A 138 22.55 -15.59 5.27
C THR A 138 21.55 -16.60 4.70
N ASP A 139 20.32 -16.59 5.18
CA ASP A 139 19.26 -17.51 4.75
C ASP A 139 17.91 -16.77 4.69
N PRO A 140 17.73 -15.86 3.69
CA PRO A 140 16.51 -15.05 3.60
C PRO A 140 15.25 -15.89 3.40
N ASP A 141 15.32 -17.01 2.68
CA ASP A 141 14.16 -17.87 2.43
C ASP A 141 13.65 -18.51 3.72
N LYS A 142 14.56 -18.95 4.58
CA LYS A 142 14.21 -19.54 5.89
C LYS A 142 13.41 -18.60 6.78
N TYR A 143 13.70 -17.32 6.70
CA TYR A 143 13.09 -16.30 7.57
C TYR A 143 12.03 -15.45 6.86
N GLY A 144 11.70 -15.76 5.60
CA GLY A 144 10.74 -14.99 4.81
C GLY A 144 11.23 -13.60 4.41
N ALA A 145 12.55 -13.37 4.44
CA ALA A 145 13.20 -12.10 4.14
C ALA A 145 13.75 -12.05 2.70
N ALA A 146 13.25 -12.88 1.81
CA ALA A 146 13.62 -12.83 0.40
C ALA A 146 12.89 -11.66 -0.29
N LEU A 147 13.64 -10.84 -1.02
CA LEU A 147 13.03 -9.82 -1.88
C LEU A 147 12.16 -10.47 -2.96
N PRO A 148 11.00 -9.87 -3.28
CA PRO A 148 10.14 -10.40 -4.34
C PRO A 148 10.84 -10.36 -5.69
N GLN A 149 10.51 -11.32 -6.55
CA GLN A 149 10.92 -11.26 -7.94
C GLN A 149 9.95 -10.35 -8.71
N VAL A 150 10.51 -9.36 -9.41
CA VAL A 150 9.73 -8.41 -10.23
C VAL A 150 10.16 -8.56 -11.69
N SER A 151 9.19 -8.80 -12.57
CA SER A 151 9.46 -8.97 -13.99
C SER A 151 10.03 -7.68 -14.60
N GLY A 152 11.22 -7.79 -15.19
CA GLY A 152 11.90 -6.65 -15.82
C GLY A 152 12.64 -5.72 -14.85
N TYR A 153 12.74 -6.08 -13.56
CA TYR A 153 13.46 -5.29 -12.55
C TYR A 153 14.47 -6.15 -11.77
N THR A 154 15.58 -5.54 -11.37
CA THR A 154 16.60 -6.22 -10.58
C THR A 154 17.02 -5.33 -9.42
N TYR A 155 16.80 -5.79 -8.20
CA TYR A 155 17.26 -5.10 -6.99
C TYR A 155 18.78 -5.12 -6.89
N THR A 156 19.34 -3.99 -6.47
CA THR A 156 20.76 -3.85 -6.17
C THR A 156 21.13 -4.48 -4.83
N GLU A 157 22.43 -4.58 -4.52
CA GLU A 157 22.86 -5.01 -3.19
C GLU A 157 22.45 -4.00 -2.11
N SER A 158 22.48 -2.71 -2.41
CA SER A 158 22.00 -1.67 -1.50
C SER A 158 20.51 -1.83 -1.17
N ASP A 159 19.68 -2.20 -2.16
CA ASP A 159 18.25 -2.48 -1.94
C ASP A 159 18.04 -3.68 -1.02
N ARG A 160 18.87 -4.70 -1.17
CA ARG A 160 18.83 -5.88 -0.30
C ARG A 160 19.21 -5.54 1.14
N GLU A 161 20.23 -4.69 1.31
CA GLU A 161 20.64 -4.23 2.64
C GLU A 161 19.56 -3.38 3.32
N GLU A 162 18.98 -2.45 2.61
CA GLU A 162 17.87 -1.62 3.09
C GLU A 162 16.65 -2.47 3.45
N TYR A 163 16.30 -3.42 2.58
CA TYR A 163 15.20 -4.35 2.83
C TYR A 163 15.42 -5.17 4.11
N ILE A 164 16.61 -5.73 4.32
CA ILE A 164 16.92 -6.49 5.53
C ILE A 164 16.81 -5.62 6.79
N GLN A 165 17.25 -4.37 6.72
CA GLN A 165 17.09 -3.43 7.82
C GLN A 165 15.60 -3.19 8.12
N ALA A 166 14.81 -2.80 7.11
CA ALA A 166 13.37 -2.55 7.25
C ALA A 166 12.62 -3.82 7.72
N TYR A 167 12.90 -4.97 7.11
CA TYR A 167 12.28 -6.24 7.49
C TYR A 167 12.58 -6.62 8.93
N SER A 168 13.80 -6.42 9.41
CA SER A 168 14.19 -6.72 10.79
C SER A 168 13.48 -5.85 11.84
N LEU A 169 12.95 -4.70 11.43
CA LEU A 169 12.17 -3.77 12.25
C LEU A 169 10.66 -3.95 12.12
N SER A 170 10.21 -4.74 11.14
CA SER A 170 8.80 -4.97 10.86
C SER A 170 8.09 -5.78 11.97
N ASN A 171 6.78 -5.98 11.79
CA ASN A 171 5.95 -6.75 12.72
C ASN A 171 6.07 -6.26 14.19
N ASN A 172 6.21 -4.96 14.36
CA ASN A 172 6.35 -4.27 15.64
C ASN A 172 4.98 -3.93 16.27
N ASP A 173 5.01 -3.29 17.45
CA ASP A 173 3.79 -2.94 18.17
C ASP A 173 2.93 -1.90 17.45
N THR A 174 3.52 -1.03 16.63
CA THR A 174 2.79 -0.06 15.79
C THR A 174 1.96 -0.78 14.73
N ILE A 175 2.57 -1.73 14.01
CA ILE A 175 1.85 -2.57 13.02
C ILE A 175 0.80 -3.42 13.73
N ARG A 176 1.09 -3.97 14.92
CA ARG A 176 0.09 -4.68 15.74
C ARG A 176 -1.11 -3.80 16.10
N SER A 177 -0.88 -2.53 16.47
CA SER A 177 -1.96 -1.57 16.75
C SER A 177 -2.83 -1.33 15.52
N GLU A 178 -2.22 -1.18 14.33
CA GLU A 178 -2.93 -1.03 13.07
C GLU A 178 -3.77 -2.26 12.73
N VAL A 179 -3.19 -3.46 12.82
CA VAL A 179 -3.92 -4.72 12.59
C VAL A 179 -5.07 -4.90 13.57
N ASN A 180 -4.91 -4.54 14.83
CA ASN A 180 -6.01 -4.57 15.81
C ASN A 180 -7.16 -3.63 15.45
N GLY A 181 -6.88 -2.48 14.81
CA GLY A 181 -7.87 -1.51 14.37
C GLY A 181 -8.44 -1.74 12.96
N MET A 182 -8.05 -2.82 12.27
CA MET A 182 -8.34 -3.06 10.85
C MET A 182 -9.84 -3.09 10.53
N ASP A 183 -10.65 -3.71 11.37
CA ASP A 183 -12.11 -3.77 11.27
C ASP A 183 -12.74 -2.37 11.33
N GLN A 184 -12.32 -1.55 12.27
CA GLN A 184 -12.78 -0.17 12.39
C GLN A 184 -12.33 0.69 11.20
N SER A 185 -11.10 0.48 10.74
CA SER A 185 -10.57 1.12 9.55
C SER A 185 -11.41 0.78 8.32
N LEU A 186 -11.71 -0.50 8.10
CA LEU A 186 -12.55 -0.95 6.99
C LEU A 186 -13.97 -0.37 7.07
N LEU A 187 -14.59 -0.36 8.25
CA LEU A 187 -15.92 0.23 8.47
C LEU A 187 -15.94 1.73 8.16
N SER A 188 -14.81 2.43 8.30
CA SER A 188 -14.73 3.86 8.06
C SER A 188 -15.00 4.25 6.60
N ILE A 189 -14.84 3.31 5.65
CA ILE A 189 -15.12 3.51 4.22
C ILE A 189 -16.45 2.90 3.77
N LYS A 190 -17.22 2.32 4.67
CA LYS A 190 -18.55 1.78 4.35
C LYS A 190 -19.42 2.87 3.70
N ASN A 191 -19.96 2.57 2.52
CA ASN A 191 -20.78 3.48 1.71
C ASN A 191 -20.07 4.76 1.20
N LYS A 192 -18.74 4.88 1.37
CA LYS A 192 -17.99 5.98 0.78
C LYS A 192 -17.66 5.70 -0.69
N LYS A 193 -17.73 6.77 -1.49
CA LYS A 193 -17.36 6.76 -2.91
C LYS A 193 -16.36 7.87 -3.19
N PHE A 194 -15.61 7.71 -4.26
CA PHE A 194 -14.80 8.80 -4.77
C PHE A 194 -15.69 9.92 -5.35
N PRO A 195 -15.29 11.20 -5.18
CA PRO A 195 -15.98 12.32 -5.85
C PRO A 195 -15.92 12.14 -7.37
N SER A 196 -17.06 12.27 -8.07
CA SER A 196 -17.15 12.08 -9.53
C SER A 196 -16.24 13.00 -10.34
N ALA A 197 -15.85 14.16 -9.77
CA ALA A 197 -14.94 15.10 -10.41
C ALA A 197 -13.45 14.77 -10.23
N LEU A 198 -13.09 13.89 -9.28
CA LEU A 198 -11.72 13.51 -9.04
C LEU A 198 -11.31 12.45 -10.08
N PRO A 199 -10.23 12.65 -10.85
CA PRO A 199 -9.68 11.58 -11.67
C PRO A 199 -9.23 10.38 -10.83
N VAL A 200 -9.73 9.18 -11.16
CA VAL A 200 -9.41 7.93 -10.44
C VAL A 200 -9.05 6.83 -11.43
N LEU A 201 -7.88 6.23 -11.24
CA LEU A 201 -7.45 5.00 -11.91
C LEU A 201 -7.44 3.86 -10.90
N THR A 202 -8.23 2.83 -11.13
CA THR A 202 -8.24 1.61 -10.31
C THR A 202 -7.76 0.43 -11.13
N MET A 203 -6.75 -0.27 -10.65
CA MET A 203 -6.23 -1.51 -11.22
C MET A 203 -6.39 -2.63 -10.20
N ILE A 204 -7.14 -3.65 -10.53
CA ILE A 204 -7.40 -4.81 -9.64
C ILE A 204 -6.80 -6.09 -10.22
N SER A 205 -6.34 -6.99 -9.36
CA SER A 205 -5.71 -8.23 -9.76
C SER A 205 -6.71 -9.25 -10.30
N SER A 206 -6.34 -9.93 -11.39
CA SER A 206 -7.17 -11.01 -11.94
C SER A 206 -7.33 -12.19 -10.97
N GLU A 207 -6.33 -12.44 -10.14
CA GLU A 207 -6.39 -13.52 -9.14
C GLU A 207 -7.41 -13.21 -8.04
N ASN A 208 -7.43 -11.96 -7.53
CA ASN A 208 -8.42 -11.56 -6.52
C ASN A 208 -9.83 -11.52 -7.12
N VAL A 209 -10.00 -11.07 -8.37
CA VAL A 209 -11.30 -11.15 -9.07
C VAL A 209 -11.82 -12.59 -9.17
N GLN A 210 -10.93 -13.57 -9.36
CA GLN A 210 -11.31 -14.98 -9.47
C GLN A 210 -11.55 -15.65 -8.10
N ASN A 211 -10.77 -15.28 -7.09
CA ASN A 211 -10.70 -16.02 -5.83
C ASN A 211 -11.46 -15.35 -4.67
N VAL A 212 -11.72 -14.04 -4.77
CA VAL A 212 -12.38 -13.26 -3.73
C VAL A 212 -13.76 -12.81 -4.22
N PRO A 213 -14.85 -13.41 -3.70
CA PRO A 213 -16.20 -12.97 -4.03
C PRO A 213 -16.37 -11.46 -3.83
N ALA A 214 -17.21 -10.84 -4.63
CA ALA A 214 -17.52 -9.41 -4.59
C ALA A 214 -16.34 -8.45 -4.88
N TRP A 215 -15.08 -8.91 -5.07
CA TRP A 215 -13.91 -8.04 -5.24
C TRP A 215 -14.11 -6.98 -6.32
N GLU A 216 -14.43 -7.40 -7.55
CA GLU A 216 -14.69 -6.47 -8.65
C GLU A 216 -15.92 -5.58 -8.38
N THR A 217 -17.02 -6.17 -7.89
CA THR A 217 -18.26 -5.44 -7.63
C THR A 217 -18.07 -4.37 -6.56
N ALA A 218 -17.36 -4.69 -5.49
CA ALA A 218 -17.05 -3.74 -4.42
C ALA A 218 -16.22 -2.54 -4.90
N HIS A 219 -15.22 -2.78 -5.77
CA HIS A 219 -14.45 -1.70 -6.41
C HIS A 219 -15.33 -0.83 -7.31
N ARG A 220 -16.17 -1.44 -8.16
CA ARG A 220 -17.12 -0.71 -9.00
C ARG A 220 -18.09 0.15 -8.19
N ASN A 221 -18.51 -0.31 -7.03
CA ASN A 221 -19.43 0.41 -6.15
C ASN A 221 -18.81 1.70 -5.55
N GLN A 222 -17.49 1.77 -5.43
CA GLN A 222 -16.79 2.99 -4.99
C GLN A 222 -16.60 4.04 -6.09
N LEU A 223 -16.77 3.65 -7.35
CA LEU A 223 -16.51 4.47 -8.54
C LEU A 223 -17.81 5.03 -9.14
N ASP A 224 -17.68 6.13 -9.88
CA ASP A 224 -18.66 6.66 -10.81
C ASP A 224 -18.12 6.51 -12.24
N LEU A 225 -18.27 5.30 -12.80
CA LEU A 225 -17.72 4.97 -14.13
C LEU A 225 -18.44 5.71 -15.26
N GLU A 226 -19.59 6.32 -15.00
CA GLU A 226 -20.33 7.14 -16.01
C GLU A 226 -19.79 8.59 -16.07
N SER A 227 -19.06 9.03 -15.06
CA SER A 227 -18.48 10.39 -15.01
C SER A 227 -17.44 10.63 -16.10
N GLY A 228 -16.80 9.57 -16.61
CA GLY A 228 -15.65 9.65 -17.51
C GLY A 228 -14.32 9.95 -16.80
N ASN A 229 -14.35 10.30 -15.52
CA ASN A 229 -13.14 10.56 -14.72
C ASN A 229 -12.62 9.34 -13.96
N HIS A 230 -13.42 8.29 -13.85
CA HIS A 230 -13.07 7.06 -13.16
C HIS A 230 -12.84 5.92 -14.14
N GLN A 231 -11.72 5.20 -13.97
CA GLN A 231 -11.34 4.07 -14.79
C GLN A 231 -11.07 2.86 -13.91
N LEU A 232 -11.45 1.66 -14.38
CA LEU A 232 -11.15 0.40 -13.71
C LEU A 232 -10.63 -0.61 -14.73
N TYR A 233 -9.47 -1.20 -14.42
CA TYR A 233 -8.82 -2.23 -15.21
C TYR A 233 -8.59 -3.49 -14.39
N ILE A 234 -8.83 -4.65 -14.97
CA ILE A 234 -8.40 -5.95 -14.42
C ILE A 234 -7.04 -6.26 -15.04
N VAL A 235 -6.01 -6.33 -14.21
CA VAL A 235 -4.65 -6.62 -14.64
C VAL A 235 -4.29 -8.06 -14.26
N ASN A 236 -3.68 -8.80 -15.19
CA ASN A 236 -3.28 -10.18 -14.91
C ASN A 236 -2.19 -10.22 -13.84
N GLY A 237 -2.39 -11.04 -12.81
CA GLY A 237 -1.45 -11.22 -11.71
C GLY A 237 -2.13 -11.32 -10.35
N GLY A 238 -1.30 -11.50 -9.32
CA GLY A 238 -1.72 -11.53 -7.91
C GLY A 238 -1.79 -10.14 -7.28
N HIS A 239 -1.92 -10.10 -5.96
CA HIS A 239 -2.12 -8.88 -5.18
C HIS A 239 -1.09 -7.75 -5.45
N TYR A 240 0.16 -8.11 -5.72
CA TYR A 240 1.20 -7.17 -6.15
C TYR A 240 1.33 -7.21 -7.67
N ILE A 241 0.33 -6.68 -8.39
CA ILE A 241 0.21 -6.82 -9.86
C ILE A 241 1.45 -6.33 -10.63
N TRP A 242 2.19 -5.36 -10.11
CA TRP A 242 3.44 -4.89 -10.74
C TRP A 242 4.60 -5.89 -10.63
N TYR A 243 4.54 -6.92 -9.78
CA TYR A 243 5.58 -7.93 -9.73
C TYR A 243 5.63 -8.76 -11.02
N THR A 244 4.47 -9.04 -11.60
CA THR A 244 4.36 -9.83 -12.83
C THR A 244 4.13 -8.97 -14.07
N ASN A 245 3.51 -7.79 -13.93
CA ASN A 245 3.10 -6.94 -15.05
C ASN A 245 3.51 -5.46 -14.89
N LEU A 246 4.76 -5.21 -14.46
CA LEU A 246 5.28 -3.86 -14.24
C LEU A 246 5.05 -2.94 -15.45
N THR A 247 5.39 -3.42 -16.65
CA THR A 247 5.23 -2.63 -17.89
C THR A 247 3.79 -2.21 -18.14
N GLN A 248 2.82 -3.10 -17.95
CA GLN A 248 1.40 -2.77 -18.15
C GLN A 248 0.89 -1.79 -17.10
N VAL A 249 1.29 -1.96 -15.84
CA VAL A 249 0.90 -1.04 -14.75
C VAL A 249 1.43 0.37 -15.03
N VAL A 250 2.71 0.48 -15.39
CA VAL A 250 3.34 1.77 -15.75
C VAL A 250 2.68 2.39 -16.97
N GLN A 251 2.36 1.58 -17.99
CA GLN A 251 1.67 2.07 -19.19
C GLN A 251 0.30 2.67 -18.83
N LEU A 252 -0.54 1.96 -18.06
CA LEU A 252 -1.86 2.44 -17.65
C LEU A 252 -1.78 3.74 -16.85
N ILE A 253 -0.80 3.85 -15.94
CA ILE A 253 -0.56 5.07 -15.16
C ILE A 253 -0.17 6.24 -16.08
N ASN A 254 0.74 6.02 -17.04
CA ASN A 254 1.18 7.06 -17.96
C ASN A 254 0.07 7.51 -18.92
N GLU A 255 -0.73 6.58 -19.44
CA GLU A 255 -1.88 6.89 -20.28
C GLU A 255 -2.90 7.73 -19.51
N TRP A 256 -3.28 7.29 -18.30
CA TRP A 256 -4.20 8.02 -17.42
C TRP A 256 -3.69 9.41 -17.06
N ARG A 257 -2.38 9.55 -16.77
CA ARG A 257 -1.75 10.85 -16.50
C ARG A 257 -1.90 11.82 -17.68
N MET A 258 -1.61 11.35 -18.90
CA MET A 258 -1.71 12.16 -20.10
C MET A 258 -3.15 12.60 -20.37
N GLU A 259 -4.14 11.73 -20.18
CA GLU A 259 -5.56 12.06 -20.33
C GLU A 259 -6.03 13.13 -19.35
N ASN A 260 -5.47 13.15 -18.15
CA ASN A 260 -5.86 14.07 -17.08
C ASN A 260 -4.91 15.29 -16.96
N HIS A 261 -3.95 15.44 -17.87
CA HIS A 261 -3.04 16.60 -17.94
C HIS A 261 -2.23 16.85 -16.66
N PHE A 262 -1.79 15.80 -16.00
CA PHE A 262 -0.93 15.86 -14.82
C PHE A 262 0.56 16.02 -15.15
#